data_e7345ee628737d28ae4e0a805773186b
#
_entry.id   e7345ee628737d28ae4e0a805773186b
#
_cell.length_a   1.000
_cell.length_b   1.000
_cell.length_c   1.000
_cell.angle_alpha   90.00
_cell.angle_beta   90.00
_cell.angle_gamma   90.00
#
_symmetry.space_group_name_H-M   'P 1'
#
loop_
_entity.id
_entity.type
_entity.pdbx_description
1 polymer ?
#
loop_
_entity_poly.entity_id
_entity_poly.type
_entity_poly.pdbx_seq_one_letter_code
_entity_poly.pdbx_strand_id
1 'polypeptide(L)'
;DPIKISIYDHYAISKTVAERTFVESGIKNWVVMRQSGILYPNILKNMDPIMFHVPINGVLEWCTVEDSGRLMCNLVLEDKAGNLGADFWNHFYNIGSGKEYRISNYEFEQLLLGTLGLAGPEKLFEPNWFITKNFHGQFYADGDKLEEYLHFRENLPIKDYFHRLADHVEFYFKIPRYLPKNLVAACAKPFMKKIASTPDFGTLDWVKTNNPERMSAYYGSLEEYNKIPTKWEDFKIIKFDKDSSAAEKFKLDHGYDESKPESELDIEDMKQ
;
A
#
# COMPACT_ATOMS: atom_id res chain seq x y z
N ASP A 1 -14.27 -4.70 9.94
CA ASP A 1 -14.36 -4.49 8.48
C ASP A 1 -14.30 -5.83 7.75
N PRO A 2 -15.11 -6.01 6.68
CA PRO A 2 -15.06 -7.22 5.90
C PRO A 2 -13.67 -7.38 5.26
N ILE A 3 -13.08 -8.56 5.42
CA ILE A 3 -11.79 -8.89 4.84
C ILE A 3 -12.01 -9.36 3.40
N LYS A 4 -11.58 -8.55 2.43
CA LYS A 4 -11.58 -8.97 1.03
C LYS A 4 -10.27 -9.72 0.73
N ILE A 5 -10.39 -11.01 0.46
CA ILE A 5 -9.24 -11.85 0.15
C ILE A 5 -9.35 -12.30 -1.30
N SER A 6 -8.27 -12.11 -2.08
CA SER A 6 -8.13 -12.78 -3.36
C SER A 6 -7.82 -14.26 -3.12
N ILE A 7 -8.52 -15.16 -3.81
CA ILE A 7 -8.31 -16.62 -3.70
C ILE A 7 -6.88 -17.04 -4.10
N TYR A 8 -6.17 -16.19 -4.84
CA TYR A 8 -4.79 -16.41 -5.27
C TYR A 8 -3.77 -15.73 -4.36
N ASP A 9 -4.23 -15.05 -3.29
CA ASP A 9 -3.39 -14.37 -2.34
C ASP A 9 -3.16 -15.24 -1.10
N HIS A 10 -2.24 -16.17 -1.23
CA HIS A 10 -1.86 -17.05 -0.13
C HIS A 10 -1.32 -16.31 1.09
N TYR A 11 -0.69 -15.16 0.88
CA TYR A 11 -0.21 -14.32 1.98
C TYR A 11 -1.38 -13.77 2.80
N ALA A 12 -2.35 -13.12 2.16
CA ALA A 12 -3.53 -12.59 2.85
C ALA A 12 -4.32 -13.68 3.55
N ILE A 13 -4.50 -14.86 2.90
CA ILE A 13 -5.17 -16.01 3.49
C ILE A 13 -4.42 -16.45 4.75
N SER A 14 -3.09 -16.60 4.70
CA SER A 14 -2.29 -17.03 5.86
C SER A 14 -2.37 -16.04 7.02
N LYS A 15 -2.38 -14.72 6.73
CA LYS A 15 -2.57 -13.69 7.76
C LYS A 15 -3.94 -13.75 8.40
N THR A 16 -4.99 -13.93 7.60
CA THR A 16 -6.37 -14.08 8.12
C THR A 16 -6.50 -15.31 9.02
N VAL A 17 -5.94 -16.45 8.61
CA VAL A 17 -5.92 -17.66 9.44
C VAL A 17 -5.15 -17.44 10.74
N ALA A 18 -4.01 -16.75 10.69
CA ALA A 18 -3.23 -16.40 11.88
C ALA A 18 -4.03 -15.51 12.85
N GLU A 19 -4.70 -14.47 12.34
CA GLU A 19 -5.56 -13.60 13.15
C GLU A 19 -6.65 -14.43 13.85
N ARG A 20 -7.35 -15.27 13.10
CA ARG A 20 -8.41 -16.12 13.65
C ARG A 20 -7.88 -17.07 14.72
N THR A 21 -6.79 -17.78 14.43
CA THR A 21 -6.15 -18.69 15.39
C THR A 21 -5.76 -17.97 16.67
N PHE A 22 -5.25 -16.76 16.55
CA PHE A 22 -4.85 -15.95 17.69
C PHE A 22 -6.06 -15.54 18.55
N VAL A 23 -7.13 -15.05 17.94
CA VAL A 23 -8.38 -14.68 18.62
C VAL A 23 -9.01 -15.88 19.33
N GLU A 24 -9.00 -17.06 18.70
CA GLU A 24 -9.56 -18.31 19.23
C GLU A 24 -8.64 -19.01 20.26
N SER A 25 -7.42 -18.51 20.49
CA SER A 25 -6.39 -19.14 21.34
C SER A 25 -6.71 -19.17 22.84
N GLY A 26 -7.69 -18.39 23.29
CA GLY A 26 -8.02 -18.23 24.71
C GLY A 26 -7.08 -17.29 25.48
N ILE A 27 -6.15 -16.58 24.81
CA ILE A 27 -5.34 -15.52 25.41
C ILE A 27 -6.28 -14.42 25.91
N LYS A 28 -6.15 -14.04 27.18
CA LYS A 28 -7.08 -13.14 27.84
C LYS A 28 -7.01 -11.70 27.32
N ASN A 29 -5.80 -11.19 27.14
CA ASN A 29 -5.56 -9.84 26.64
C ASN A 29 -4.73 -9.93 25.36
N TRP A 30 -5.26 -9.47 24.25
CA TRP A 30 -4.60 -9.50 22.96
C TRP A 30 -4.96 -8.28 22.13
N VAL A 31 -4.10 -7.93 21.19
CA VAL A 31 -4.37 -6.98 20.13
C VAL A 31 -3.80 -7.52 18.82
N VAL A 32 -4.51 -7.32 17.72
CA VAL A 32 -4.02 -7.59 16.37
C VAL A 32 -3.73 -6.25 15.71
N MET A 33 -2.49 -6.07 15.30
CA MET A 33 -2.01 -4.86 14.65
C MET A 33 -1.79 -5.11 13.16
N ARG A 34 -2.68 -4.58 12.32
CA ARG A 34 -2.63 -4.71 10.86
C ARG A 34 -1.72 -3.63 10.30
N GLN A 35 -0.48 -4.01 10.05
CA GLN A 35 0.54 -3.12 9.53
C GLN A 35 0.32 -2.85 8.04
N SER A 36 0.31 -1.58 7.66
CA SER A 36 0.34 -1.13 6.26
C SER A 36 1.75 -1.27 5.65
N GLY A 37 1.93 -0.83 4.41
CA GLY A 37 3.25 -0.81 3.78
C GLY A 37 4.26 0.01 4.59
N ILE A 38 5.46 -0.52 4.82
CA ILE A 38 6.48 0.14 5.63
C ILE A 38 7.45 0.89 4.73
N LEU A 39 7.61 2.19 4.99
CA LEU A 39 8.66 3.01 4.41
C LEU A 39 9.94 2.88 5.26
N TYR A 40 11.04 2.52 4.61
CA TYR A 40 12.34 2.33 5.25
C TYR A 40 13.49 2.66 4.28
N PRO A 41 14.71 2.96 4.74
CA PRO A 41 15.78 3.44 3.86
C PRO A 41 16.09 2.55 2.67
N ASN A 42 16.07 1.24 2.83
CA ASN A 42 16.40 0.32 1.75
C ASN A 42 15.28 0.17 0.70
N ILE A 43 14.08 0.74 0.90
CA ILE A 43 13.02 0.72 -0.10
C ILE A 43 13.46 1.38 -1.41
N LEU A 44 14.35 2.37 -1.32
CA LEU A 44 14.92 3.06 -2.48
C LEU A 44 15.82 2.15 -3.34
N LYS A 45 16.26 1.02 -2.80
CA LYS A 45 17.13 0.04 -3.49
C LYS A 45 16.37 -1.19 -3.97
N ASN A 46 15.17 -1.40 -3.48
CA ASN A 46 14.37 -2.58 -3.77
C ASN A 46 13.60 -2.40 -5.08
N MET A 47 14.29 -2.64 -6.19
CA MET A 47 13.67 -2.73 -7.50
C MET A 47 13.20 -4.18 -7.74
N ASP A 48 11.96 -4.45 -7.33
CA ASP A 48 11.35 -5.79 -7.34
C ASP A 48 10.07 -5.77 -8.21
N PRO A 49 9.68 -6.86 -8.89
CA PRO A 49 8.43 -6.95 -9.64
C PRO A 49 7.18 -6.52 -8.87
N ILE A 50 7.19 -6.60 -7.53
CA ILE A 50 6.09 -6.21 -6.66
C ILE A 50 5.69 -4.72 -6.84
N MET A 51 6.61 -3.87 -7.29
CA MET A 51 6.30 -2.46 -7.59
C MET A 51 5.21 -2.32 -8.66
N PHE A 52 5.08 -3.28 -9.57
CA PHE A 52 4.05 -3.31 -10.61
C PHE A 52 2.76 -4.00 -10.15
N HIS A 53 2.74 -4.59 -8.95
CA HIS A 53 1.56 -5.22 -8.35
C HIS A 53 0.68 -4.23 -7.58
N VAL A 54 0.80 -2.95 -7.88
CA VAL A 54 -0.01 -1.86 -7.33
C VAL A 54 -0.65 -1.11 -8.48
N PRO A 55 -1.98 -0.94 -8.52
CA PRO A 55 -2.60 -0.08 -9.52
C PRO A 55 -2.06 1.35 -9.43
N ILE A 56 -1.82 1.99 -10.57
CA ILE A 56 -1.26 3.36 -10.62
C ILE A 56 -2.08 4.36 -9.80
N ASN A 57 -3.41 4.27 -9.90
CA ASN A 57 -4.34 5.11 -9.14
C ASN A 57 -4.72 4.49 -7.77
N GLY A 58 -4.18 3.32 -7.42
CA GLY A 58 -4.41 2.69 -6.14
C GLY A 58 -3.76 3.50 -5.01
N VAL A 59 -4.48 3.69 -3.91
CA VAL A 59 -4.02 4.46 -2.76
C VAL A 59 -3.59 3.50 -1.66
N LEU A 60 -2.43 3.77 -1.07
CA LEU A 60 -1.93 3.07 0.11
C LEU A 60 -1.62 4.10 1.19
N GLU A 61 -2.02 3.83 2.42
CA GLU A 61 -1.50 4.53 3.58
C GLU A 61 -0.21 3.84 4.03
N TRP A 62 0.89 4.55 3.95
CA TRP A 62 2.19 4.05 4.38
C TRP A 62 2.41 4.28 5.87
N CYS A 63 3.29 3.49 6.45
CA CYS A 63 3.81 3.71 7.80
C CYS A 63 5.34 3.79 7.76
N THR A 64 5.94 4.74 8.48
CA THR A 64 7.40 4.81 8.56
C THR A 64 7.92 3.72 9.49
N VAL A 65 9.14 3.24 9.25
CA VAL A 65 9.78 2.25 10.12
C VAL A 65 10.00 2.82 11.52
N GLU A 66 10.23 4.11 11.63
CA GLU A 66 10.41 4.83 12.90
C GLU A 66 9.11 4.87 13.69
N ASP A 67 7.98 5.16 13.04
CA ASP A 67 6.65 5.13 13.69
C ASP A 67 6.31 3.71 14.14
N SER A 68 6.55 2.70 13.30
CA SER A 68 6.35 1.29 13.67
C SER A 68 7.20 0.88 14.88
N GLY A 69 8.45 1.33 14.93
CA GLY A 69 9.35 1.08 16.07
C GLY A 69 8.88 1.78 17.33
N ARG A 70 8.49 3.06 17.22
CA ARG A 70 7.98 3.86 18.37
C ARG A 70 6.69 3.28 18.90
N LEU A 71 5.79 2.84 18.02
CA LEU A 71 4.56 2.14 18.39
C LEU A 71 4.84 0.97 19.33
N MET A 72 5.77 0.10 18.97
CA MET A 72 6.11 -1.08 19.78
C MET A 72 6.75 -0.70 21.13
N CYS A 73 7.58 0.34 21.14
CA CYS A 73 8.16 0.85 22.39
C CYS A 73 7.07 1.44 23.29
N ASN A 74 6.19 2.28 22.74
CA ASN A 74 5.14 2.94 23.50
C ASN A 74 4.12 1.93 24.03
N LEU A 75 3.76 0.91 23.25
CA LEU A 75 2.91 -0.18 23.72
C LEU A 75 3.42 -0.81 25.02
N VAL A 76 4.71 -1.14 25.05
CA VAL A 76 5.33 -1.75 26.25
C VAL A 76 5.39 -0.77 27.41
N LEU A 77 5.63 0.51 27.16
CA LEU A 77 5.71 1.54 28.19
C LEU A 77 4.33 1.82 28.81
N GLU A 78 3.31 1.98 27.96
CA GLU A 78 1.94 2.27 28.40
C GLU A 78 1.31 1.07 29.14
N ASP A 79 1.58 -0.16 28.69
CA ASP A 79 1.16 -1.37 29.38
C ASP A 79 1.81 -1.48 30.77
N LYS A 80 3.13 -1.27 30.88
CA LYS A 80 3.83 -1.27 32.17
C LYS A 80 3.38 -0.17 33.12
N ALA A 81 2.99 0.98 32.57
CA ALA A 81 2.47 2.10 33.36
C ALA A 81 1.02 1.87 33.83
N GLY A 82 0.33 0.86 33.28
CA GLY A 82 -1.07 0.58 33.57
C GLY A 82 -2.05 1.56 32.91
N ASN A 83 -1.61 2.25 31.84
CA ASN A 83 -2.41 3.23 31.14
C ASN A 83 -3.34 2.61 30.07
N LEU A 84 -3.10 1.33 29.70
CA LEU A 84 -3.94 0.62 28.74
C LEU A 84 -5.12 -0.03 29.47
N GLY A 85 -6.29 0.58 29.32
CA GLY A 85 -7.54 0.11 29.90
C GLY A 85 -8.10 -1.15 29.22
N ALA A 86 -9.21 -1.66 29.73
CA ALA A 86 -9.87 -2.84 29.18
C ALA A 86 -10.37 -2.61 27.73
N ASP A 87 -10.63 -1.39 27.36
CA ASP A 87 -11.06 -0.93 26.04
C ASP A 87 -9.97 -1.00 24.98
N PHE A 88 -8.69 -1.06 25.40
CA PHE A 88 -7.58 -1.26 24.48
C PHE A 88 -7.44 -2.73 24.04
N TRP A 89 -7.73 -3.68 24.93
CA TRP A 89 -7.50 -5.09 24.68
C TRP A 89 -8.64 -5.75 23.89
N ASN A 90 -8.31 -6.88 23.25
CA ASN A 90 -9.22 -7.68 22.44
C ASN A 90 -9.77 -6.94 21.21
N HIS A 91 -8.90 -6.16 20.57
CA HIS A 91 -9.22 -5.34 19.42
C HIS A 91 -8.25 -5.53 18.26
N PHE A 92 -8.73 -5.15 17.08
CA PHE A 92 -7.94 -5.03 15.86
C PHE A 92 -7.64 -3.55 15.63
N TYR A 93 -6.38 -3.23 15.39
CA TYR A 93 -5.92 -1.88 15.08
C TYR A 93 -5.22 -1.84 13.73
N ASN A 94 -5.53 -0.83 12.95
CA ASN A 94 -4.87 -0.54 11.70
C ASN A 94 -3.71 0.44 11.94
N ILE A 95 -2.54 0.14 11.38
CA ILE A 95 -1.32 0.94 11.59
C ILE A 95 -0.97 1.69 10.31
N GLY A 96 -0.84 3.01 10.41
CA GLY A 96 -0.36 3.90 9.36
C GLY A 96 0.20 5.19 9.97
N SER A 97 1.03 5.91 9.24
CA SER A 97 1.57 7.21 9.68
C SER A 97 0.62 8.37 9.44
N GLY A 98 -0.68 8.07 9.22
CA GLY A 98 -1.73 9.06 9.09
C GLY A 98 -1.95 9.57 7.66
N LYS A 99 -2.87 10.52 7.52
CA LYS A 99 -3.37 10.97 6.21
C LYS A 99 -2.30 11.54 5.27
N GLU A 100 -1.22 12.12 5.81
CA GLU A 100 -0.11 12.62 4.99
C GLU A 100 0.60 11.51 4.22
N TYR A 101 0.51 10.28 4.72
CA TYR A 101 1.09 9.09 4.12
C TYR A 101 0.10 8.30 3.24
N ARG A 102 -1.12 8.83 3.04
CA ARG A 102 -2.11 8.29 2.09
C ARG A 102 -1.83 8.88 0.71
N ILE A 103 -1.16 8.12 -0.12
CA ILE A 103 -0.77 8.56 -1.46
C ILE A 103 -1.12 7.49 -2.50
N SER A 104 -1.38 7.93 -3.72
CA SER A 104 -1.50 7.01 -4.85
C SER A 104 -0.15 6.38 -5.20
N ASN A 105 -0.19 5.22 -5.86
CA ASN A 105 1.03 4.61 -6.36
C ASN A 105 1.78 5.51 -7.34
N TYR A 106 1.07 6.30 -8.13
CA TYR A 106 1.69 7.29 -9.01
C TYR A 106 2.51 8.32 -8.21
N GLU A 107 1.93 8.88 -7.14
CA GLU A 107 2.63 9.83 -6.26
C GLU A 107 3.81 9.18 -5.55
N PHE A 108 3.64 7.93 -5.10
CA PHE A 108 4.72 7.16 -4.49
C PHE A 108 5.90 6.98 -5.45
N GLU A 109 5.64 6.56 -6.69
CA GLU A 109 6.68 6.42 -7.71
C GLU A 109 7.35 7.75 -8.05
N GLN A 110 6.59 8.85 -8.10
CA GLN A 110 7.18 10.18 -8.29
C GLN A 110 8.15 10.54 -7.15
N LEU A 111 7.76 10.30 -5.90
CA LEU A 111 8.61 10.57 -4.73
C LEU A 111 9.85 9.66 -4.73
N LEU A 112 9.67 8.36 -4.95
CA LEU A 112 10.75 7.36 -4.98
C LEU A 112 11.79 7.70 -6.05
N LEU A 113 11.36 7.85 -7.28
CA LEU A 113 12.23 8.13 -8.43
C LEU A 113 12.87 9.51 -8.31
N GLY A 114 12.12 10.51 -7.86
CA GLY A 114 12.62 11.86 -7.60
C GLY A 114 13.71 11.87 -6.53
N THR A 115 13.56 11.10 -5.47
CA THR A 115 14.55 10.92 -4.41
C THR A 115 15.85 10.33 -4.92
N LEU A 116 15.80 9.41 -5.87
CA LEU A 116 16.98 8.85 -6.54
C LEU A 116 17.54 9.74 -7.66
N GLY A 117 16.85 10.84 -7.97
CA GLY A 117 17.22 11.70 -9.08
C GLY A 117 16.93 11.11 -10.46
N LEU A 118 16.11 10.08 -10.52
CA LEU A 118 15.64 9.46 -11.75
C LEU A 118 14.60 10.35 -12.46
N ALA A 119 14.23 10.00 -13.68
CA ALA A 119 13.10 10.61 -14.36
C ALA A 119 11.79 10.14 -13.71
N GLY A 120 10.70 10.89 -13.92
CA GLY A 120 9.38 10.50 -13.42
C GLY A 120 8.85 9.21 -14.04
N PRO A 121 7.78 8.63 -13.46
CA PRO A 121 7.22 7.35 -13.89
C PRO A 121 6.86 7.33 -15.38
N GLU A 122 6.43 8.47 -15.95
CA GLU A 122 6.05 8.57 -17.37
C GLU A 122 7.19 8.27 -18.34
N LYS A 123 8.43 8.44 -17.90
CA LYS A 123 9.62 8.15 -18.72
C LYS A 123 10.19 6.77 -18.51
N LEU A 124 9.90 6.17 -17.35
CA LEU A 124 10.50 4.89 -16.94
C LEU A 124 9.57 3.70 -17.13
N PHE A 125 8.27 3.91 -17.06
CA PHE A 125 7.26 2.86 -17.12
C PHE A 125 6.26 3.10 -18.25
N GLU A 126 5.46 2.09 -18.53
CA GLU A 126 4.24 2.20 -19.31
C GLU A 126 3.05 1.84 -18.40
N PRO A 127 1.88 2.49 -18.56
CA PRO A 127 0.74 2.25 -17.66
C PRO A 127 0.30 0.80 -17.61
N ASN A 128 0.41 0.07 -18.72
CA ASN A 128 0.03 -1.33 -18.81
C ASN A 128 1.03 -2.31 -18.18
N TRP A 129 2.12 -1.82 -17.55
CA TRP A 129 2.98 -2.67 -16.74
C TRP A 129 2.39 -2.92 -15.37
N PHE A 130 1.46 -2.09 -14.92
CA PHE A 130 0.86 -2.15 -13.59
C PHE A 130 -0.45 -2.94 -13.63
N ILE A 131 -0.76 -3.64 -12.55
CA ILE A 131 -2.06 -4.28 -12.38
C ILE A 131 -3.19 -3.26 -12.27
N THR A 132 -4.44 -3.71 -12.44
CA THR A 132 -5.61 -2.84 -12.31
C THR A 132 -6.56 -3.25 -11.19
N LYS A 133 -6.44 -4.47 -10.66
CA LYS A 133 -7.36 -5.05 -9.67
C LYS A 133 -6.59 -5.75 -8.53
N ASN A 134 -7.31 -6.01 -7.45
CA ASN A 134 -6.94 -6.93 -6.38
C ASN A 134 -5.58 -6.68 -5.70
N PHE A 135 -5.23 -5.42 -5.53
CA PHE A 135 -4.08 -5.09 -4.70
C PHE A 135 -4.48 -4.85 -3.25
N HIS A 136 -3.53 -5.11 -2.33
CA HIS A 136 -3.63 -4.79 -0.89
C HIS A 136 -3.56 -3.30 -0.58
N GLY A 137 -3.62 -2.42 -1.59
CA GLY A 137 -3.59 -0.99 -1.43
C GLY A 137 -4.84 -0.52 -0.72
N GLN A 138 -4.67 -0.01 0.47
CA GLN A 138 -5.75 0.49 1.29
C GLN A 138 -5.27 1.59 2.21
N PHE A 139 -6.20 2.40 2.63
CA PHE A 139 -6.01 3.32 3.74
C PHE A 139 -7.16 3.09 4.73
N TYR A 140 -6.96 3.50 5.95
CA TYR A 140 -7.84 3.15 7.05
C TYR A 140 -8.64 4.36 7.51
N ALA A 141 -9.96 4.19 7.68
CA ALA A 141 -10.82 5.22 8.24
C ALA A 141 -10.58 5.43 9.74
N ASP A 142 -10.14 4.37 10.42
CA ASP A 142 -9.93 4.30 11.86
C ASP A 142 -8.45 4.22 12.26
N GLY A 143 -7.54 4.54 11.35
CA GLY A 143 -6.09 4.47 11.58
C GLY A 143 -5.59 5.38 12.71
N ASP A 144 -6.41 6.33 13.16
CA ASP A 144 -6.05 7.24 14.25
C ASP A 144 -6.32 6.67 15.64
N LYS A 145 -7.16 5.64 15.77
CA LYS A 145 -7.48 5.03 17.07
C LYS A 145 -6.26 4.53 17.84
N LEU A 146 -5.31 3.90 17.17
CA LEU A 146 -4.09 3.43 17.83
C LEU A 146 -3.16 4.57 18.21
N GLU A 147 -3.14 5.65 17.43
CA GLU A 147 -2.40 6.88 17.75
C GLU A 147 -2.92 7.54 19.02
N GLU A 148 -4.23 7.51 19.26
CA GLU A 148 -4.84 8.07 20.47
C GLU A 148 -4.33 7.38 21.75
N TYR A 149 -4.03 6.08 21.68
CA TYR A 149 -3.48 5.32 22.84
C TYR A 149 -1.96 5.44 22.93
N LEU A 150 -1.26 5.39 21.82
CA LEU A 150 0.19 5.12 21.83
C LEU A 150 1.06 6.29 21.35
N HIS A 151 0.48 7.35 20.78
CA HIS A 151 1.20 8.57 20.35
C HIS A 151 2.51 8.27 19.61
N PHE A 152 2.43 7.41 18.60
CA PHE A 152 3.62 6.86 17.94
C PHE A 152 4.04 7.60 16.68
N ARG A 153 3.18 8.47 16.11
CA ARG A 153 3.46 9.17 14.87
C ARG A 153 4.41 10.34 15.08
N GLU A 154 5.39 10.45 14.21
CA GLU A 154 6.28 11.62 14.17
C GLU A 154 5.58 12.82 13.52
N ASN A 155 4.57 12.58 12.68
CA ASN A 155 3.86 13.58 11.89
C ASN A 155 4.78 14.39 10.94
N LEU A 156 5.88 13.79 10.50
CA LEU A 156 6.76 14.38 9.51
C LEU A 156 6.07 14.39 8.13
N PRO A 157 6.08 15.51 7.37
CA PRO A 157 5.57 15.51 6.01
C PRO A 157 6.24 14.45 5.13
N ILE A 158 5.46 13.73 4.32
CA ILE A 158 5.99 12.60 3.53
C ILE A 158 7.16 13.00 2.61
N LYS A 159 7.15 14.20 2.06
CA LYS A 159 8.26 14.71 1.22
C LYS A 159 9.55 14.83 2.02
N ASP A 160 9.45 15.33 3.26
CA ASP A 160 10.60 15.48 4.15
C ASP A 160 11.12 14.10 4.59
N TYR A 161 10.22 13.14 4.77
CA TYR A 161 10.62 11.75 5.01
C TYR A 161 11.41 11.17 3.83
N PHE A 162 10.95 11.39 2.60
CA PHE A 162 11.70 10.95 1.41
C PHE A 162 13.06 11.67 1.27
N HIS A 163 13.17 12.92 1.69
CA HIS A 163 14.48 13.59 1.80
C HIS A 163 15.38 12.91 2.83
N ARG A 164 14.84 12.57 4.00
CA ARG A 164 15.55 11.80 5.04
C ARG A 164 16.02 10.43 4.50
N LEU A 165 15.17 9.72 3.76
CA LEU A 165 15.55 8.45 3.12
C LEU A 165 16.73 8.64 2.15
N ALA A 166 16.74 9.75 1.41
CA ALA A 166 17.83 10.06 0.48
C ALA A 166 19.20 10.19 1.17
N ASP A 167 19.24 10.60 2.43
CA ASP A 167 20.49 10.74 3.18
C ASP A 167 21.14 9.39 3.49
N HIS A 168 20.33 8.35 3.61
CA HIS A 168 20.78 6.98 3.88
C HIS A 168 21.16 6.18 2.63
N VAL A 169 20.97 6.75 1.42
CA VAL A 169 21.34 6.09 0.17
C VAL A 169 22.79 6.39 -0.17
N GLU A 170 23.53 5.37 -0.57
CA GLU A 170 24.94 5.49 -0.97
C GLU A 170 25.09 6.46 -2.15
N PHE A 171 26.22 7.14 -2.21
CA PHE A 171 26.47 8.23 -3.16
C PHE A 171 26.26 7.83 -4.63
N TYR A 172 26.56 6.57 -4.99
CA TYR A 172 26.40 6.12 -6.38
C TYR A 172 24.94 6.05 -6.84
N PHE A 173 23.98 5.87 -5.94
CA PHE A 173 22.56 6.00 -6.26
C PHE A 173 22.14 7.46 -6.50
N LYS A 174 22.95 8.42 -6.06
CA LYS A 174 22.71 9.84 -6.26
C LYS A 174 23.28 10.36 -7.58
N ILE A 175 24.15 9.61 -8.27
CA ILE A 175 24.76 9.99 -9.56
C ILE A 175 23.72 10.39 -10.62
N PRO A 176 22.58 9.71 -10.79
CA PRO A 176 21.58 10.08 -11.79
C PRO A 176 21.06 11.53 -11.67
N ARG A 177 21.17 12.14 -10.48
CA ARG A 177 20.76 13.55 -10.26
C ARG A 177 21.55 14.54 -11.11
N TYR A 178 22.77 14.20 -11.45
CA TYR A 178 23.71 15.06 -12.19
C TYR A 178 23.70 14.80 -13.70
N LEU A 179 22.92 13.83 -14.16
CA LEU A 179 22.83 13.44 -15.56
C LEU A 179 21.55 13.97 -16.22
N PRO A 180 21.56 14.19 -17.56
CA PRO A 180 20.34 14.54 -18.29
C PRO A 180 19.25 13.49 -18.09
N LYS A 181 18.07 13.91 -17.65
CA LYS A 181 16.94 13.02 -17.31
C LYS A 181 16.56 12.07 -18.46
N ASN A 182 16.63 12.51 -19.71
CA ASN A 182 16.31 11.66 -20.87
C ASN A 182 17.35 10.54 -21.06
N LEU A 183 18.63 10.83 -20.78
CA LEU A 183 19.69 9.81 -20.84
C LEU A 183 19.49 8.77 -19.74
N VAL A 184 19.23 9.23 -18.52
CA VAL A 184 18.94 8.36 -17.38
C VAL A 184 17.73 7.45 -17.69
N ALA A 185 16.65 8.04 -18.22
CA ALA A 185 15.45 7.29 -18.59
C ALA A 185 15.74 6.24 -19.69
N ALA A 186 16.49 6.61 -20.72
CA ALA A 186 16.86 5.69 -21.80
C ALA A 186 17.64 4.46 -21.29
N CYS A 187 18.49 4.63 -20.28
CA CYS A 187 19.24 3.53 -19.66
C CYS A 187 18.37 2.74 -18.66
N ALA A 188 17.55 3.41 -17.87
CA ALA A 188 16.79 2.78 -16.79
C ALA A 188 15.52 2.06 -17.28
N LYS A 189 14.81 2.58 -18.29
CA LYS A 189 13.56 1.97 -18.80
C LYS A 189 13.72 0.50 -19.23
N PRO A 190 14.76 0.09 -19.99
CA PRO A 190 14.97 -1.31 -20.34
C PRO A 190 15.17 -2.20 -19.12
N PHE A 191 15.88 -1.69 -18.10
CA PHE A 191 16.11 -2.41 -16.84
C PHE A 191 14.77 -2.59 -16.09
N MET A 192 13.97 -1.54 -15.96
CA MET A 192 12.63 -1.62 -15.35
C MET A 192 11.71 -2.57 -16.09
N LYS A 193 11.74 -2.55 -17.42
CA LYS A 193 10.99 -3.53 -18.23
C LYS A 193 11.41 -4.96 -17.96
N LYS A 194 12.72 -5.20 -17.75
CA LYS A 194 13.22 -6.53 -17.38
C LYS A 194 12.66 -6.97 -16.02
N ILE A 195 12.57 -6.07 -15.04
CA ILE A 195 11.96 -6.34 -13.74
C ILE A 195 10.48 -6.71 -13.92
N ALA A 196 9.71 -5.89 -14.66
CA ALA A 196 8.31 -6.17 -14.96
C ALA A 196 8.08 -7.49 -15.73
N SER A 197 9.14 -8.02 -16.37
CA SER A 197 9.13 -9.28 -17.13
C SER A 197 9.81 -10.43 -16.40
N THR A 198 10.04 -10.31 -15.09
CA THR A 198 10.65 -11.39 -14.28
C THR A 198 9.77 -12.65 -14.37
N PRO A 199 10.36 -13.84 -14.71
CA PRO A 199 9.59 -15.07 -14.81
C PRO A 199 8.76 -15.35 -13.55
N ASP A 200 7.52 -15.76 -13.74
CA ASP A 200 6.50 -16.10 -12.73
C ASP A 200 6.02 -14.95 -11.83
N PHE A 201 6.80 -13.86 -11.68
CA PHE A 201 6.48 -12.75 -10.78
C PHE A 201 6.20 -11.45 -11.50
N GLY A 202 6.74 -11.24 -12.70
CA GLY A 202 6.54 -10.00 -13.45
C GLY A 202 5.18 -9.95 -14.14
N THR A 203 4.54 -8.80 -14.07
CA THR A 203 3.23 -8.56 -14.70
C THR A 203 3.26 -8.76 -16.21
N LEU A 204 4.34 -8.36 -16.89
CA LEU A 204 4.53 -8.59 -18.32
C LEU A 204 4.79 -10.05 -18.67
N ASP A 205 5.36 -10.84 -17.75
CA ASP A 205 5.48 -12.28 -17.93
C ASP A 205 4.12 -12.96 -17.86
N TRP A 206 3.26 -12.56 -16.92
CA TRP A 206 1.89 -13.07 -16.83
C TRP A 206 1.10 -12.82 -18.10
N VAL A 207 1.25 -11.63 -18.69
CA VAL A 207 0.60 -11.29 -19.97
C VAL A 207 1.16 -12.13 -21.10
N LYS A 208 2.50 -12.23 -21.21
CA LYS A 208 3.18 -12.98 -22.26
C LYS A 208 2.84 -14.46 -22.23
N THR A 209 2.75 -15.05 -21.05
CA THR A 209 2.40 -16.47 -20.86
C THR A 209 0.90 -16.71 -20.85
N ASN A 210 0.09 -15.63 -20.89
CA ASN A 210 -1.35 -15.66 -20.72
C ASN A 210 -1.75 -16.51 -19.48
N ASN A 211 -1.07 -16.26 -18.35
CA ASN A 211 -1.32 -16.99 -17.11
C ASN A 211 -2.78 -16.77 -16.65
N PRO A 212 -3.66 -17.78 -16.74
CA PRO A 212 -5.10 -17.57 -16.58
C PRO A 212 -5.47 -17.09 -15.16
N GLU A 213 -4.76 -17.57 -14.15
CA GLU A 213 -5.02 -17.19 -12.75
C GLU A 213 -4.63 -15.73 -12.50
N ARG A 214 -3.40 -15.36 -12.90
CA ARG A 214 -2.90 -14.00 -12.73
C ARG A 214 -3.68 -13.00 -13.57
N MET A 215 -3.99 -13.34 -14.82
CA MET A 215 -4.77 -12.46 -15.69
C MET A 215 -6.18 -12.25 -15.12
N SER A 216 -6.86 -13.30 -14.67
CA SER A 216 -8.17 -13.18 -14.05
C SER A 216 -8.13 -12.36 -12.77
N ALA A 217 -7.17 -12.64 -11.87
CA ALA A 217 -7.08 -11.98 -10.57
C ALA A 217 -6.71 -10.50 -10.68
N TYR A 218 -5.72 -10.16 -11.51
CA TYR A 218 -5.09 -8.84 -11.48
C TYR A 218 -5.50 -7.89 -12.61
N TYR A 219 -6.11 -8.42 -13.68
CA TYR A 219 -6.61 -7.62 -14.81
C TYR A 219 -8.08 -7.91 -15.11
N GLY A 220 -8.62 -9.05 -14.66
CA GLY A 220 -9.95 -9.55 -15.00
C GLY A 220 -9.93 -10.44 -16.21
N SER A 221 -9.22 -10.08 -17.28
CA SER A 221 -9.00 -10.88 -18.48
C SER A 221 -7.89 -10.29 -19.35
N LEU A 222 -7.43 -11.03 -20.35
CA LEU A 222 -6.52 -10.50 -21.37
C LEU A 222 -7.18 -9.40 -22.22
N GLU A 223 -8.49 -9.49 -22.44
CA GLU A 223 -9.25 -8.44 -23.13
C GLU A 223 -9.23 -7.12 -22.37
N GLU A 224 -9.45 -7.17 -21.04
CA GLU A 224 -9.37 -5.99 -20.19
C GLU A 224 -7.95 -5.42 -20.14
N TYR A 225 -6.93 -6.27 -20.08
CA TYR A 225 -5.54 -5.84 -20.17
C TYR A 225 -5.26 -5.05 -21.47
N ASN A 226 -5.76 -5.54 -22.60
CA ASN A 226 -5.54 -4.92 -23.91
C ASN A 226 -6.23 -3.54 -24.05
N LYS A 227 -7.14 -3.18 -23.14
CA LYS A 227 -7.76 -1.85 -23.06
C LYS A 227 -6.90 -0.84 -22.28
N ILE A 228 -5.89 -1.30 -21.56
CA ILE A 228 -5.01 -0.41 -20.78
C ILE A 228 -4.12 0.36 -21.75
N PRO A 229 -4.11 1.69 -21.68
CA PRO A 229 -3.21 2.49 -22.50
C PRO A 229 -1.75 2.13 -22.29
N THR A 230 -0.97 2.11 -23.36
CA THR A 230 0.50 1.94 -23.30
C THR A 230 1.21 3.30 -23.15
N LYS A 231 0.51 4.39 -23.43
CA LYS A 231 1.03 5.75 -23.33
C LYS A 231 0.37 6.49 -22.18
N TRP A 232 1.16 7.28 -21.45
CA TRP A 232 0.66 8.09 -20.35
C TRP A 232 -0.30 9.20 -20.79
N GLU A 233 -0.16 9.70 -22.01
CA GLU A 233 -1.04 10.71 -22.61
C GLU A 233 -2.49 10.23 -22.69
N ASP A 234 -2.69 8.92 -22.84
CA ASP A 234 -3.99 8.28 -22.95
C ASP A 234 -4.47 7.70 -21.62
N PHE A 235 -3.61 7.71 -20.57
CA PHE A 235 -3.93 7.16 -19.25
C PHE A 235 -4.40 8.27 -18.31
N LYS A 236 -5.56 8.06 -17.67
CA LYS A 236 -6.10 9.02 -16.71
C LYS A 236 -5.51 8.84 -15.33
N ILE A 237 -4.65 9.78 -14.91
CA ILE A 237 -4.23 9.87 -13.51
C ILE A 237 -5.39 10.46 -12.69
N ILE A 238 -5.77 9.75 -11.62
CA ILE A 238 -6.79 10.21 -10.67
C ILE A 238 -6.07 10.81 -9.47
N LYS A 239 -6.27 12.11 -9.26
CA LYS A 239 -5.74 12.77 -8.08
C LYS A 239 -6.53 12.30 -6.86
N PHE A 240 -5.83 11.75 -5.88
CA PHE A 240 -6.43 11.37 -4.61
C PHE A 240 -6.59 12.59 -3.71
N ASP A 241 -7.79 12.75 -3.16
CA ASP A 241 -8.07 13.78 -2.16
C ASP A 241 -7.86 13.17 -0.77
N LYS A 242 -6.79 13.59 -0.10
CA LYS A 242 -6.43 13.10 1.24
C LYS A 242 -7.41 13.54 2.33
N ASP A 243 -8.16 14.62 2.07
CA ASP A 243 -9.10 15.20 3.02
C ASP A 243 -10.50 14.58 2.87
N SER A 244 -10.79 13.88 1.77
CA SER A 244 -12.00 13.08 1.66
C SER A 244 -11.92 11.93 2.66
N SER A 245 -12.80 11.90 3.66
CA SER A 245 -12.91 10.71 4.49
C SER A 245 -13.45 9.58 3.62
N ALA A 246 -12.66 8.50 3.47
CA ALA A 246 -13.14 7.31 2.76
C ALA A 246 -14.38 6.72 3.44
N ALA A 247 -14.48 6.87 4.75
CA ALA A 247 -15.65 6.47 5.53
C ALA A 247 -16.89 7.27 5.15
N GLU A 248 -16.80 8.60 5.00
CA GLU A 248 -17.94 9.43 4.55
C GLU A 248 -18.35 9.07 3.13
N LYS A 249 -17.37 8.87 2.23
CA LYS A 249 -17.67 8.48 0.86
C LYS A 249 -18.29 7.08 0.79
N PHE A 250 -17.78 6.15 1.57
CA PHE A 250 -18.35 4.80 1.65
C PHE A 250 -19.77 4.81 2.22
N LYS A 251 -20.04 5.61 3.27
CA LYS A 251 -21.38 5.83 3.84
C LYS A 251 -22.34 6.41 2.81
N LEU A 252 -21.89 7.41 2.04
CA LEU A 252 -22.68 8.06 0.99
C LEU A 252 -22.98 7.10 -0.19
N ASP A 253 -21.97 6.34 -0.64
CA ASP A 253 -22.11 5.47 -1.81
C ASP A 253 -22.88 4.18 -1.52
N HIS A 254 -22.91 3.71 -0.26
CA HIS A 254 -23.48 2.40 0.13
C HIS A 254 -24.61 2.52 1.16
N GLY A 255 -25.04 3.73 1.53
CA GLY A 255 -26.13 3.93 2.49
C GLY A 255 -25.87 3.30 3.87
N TYR A 256 -24.59 3.23 4.28
CA TYR A 256 -24.21 2.63 5.55
C TYR A 256 -24.82 3.40 6.73
N ASP A 257 -25.65 2.73 7.49
CA ASP A 257 -26.34 3.28 8.66
C ASP A 257 -25.66 2.77 9.95
N GLU A 258 -24.92 3.63 10.63
CA GLU A 258 -24.24 3.29 11.89
C GLU A 258 -25.19 2.91 13.04
N SER A 259 -26.48 3.22 12.91
CA SER A 259 -27.48 2.84 13.92
C SER A 259 -27.91 1.38 13.83
N LYS A 260 -27.55 0.68 12.74
CA LYS A 260 -27.86 -0.74 12.58
C LYS A 260 -26.74 -1.61 13.12
N PRO A 261 -27.05 -2.60 13.95
CA PRO A 261 -26.06 -3.56 14.41
C PRO A 261 -25.48 -4.35 13.23
N GLU A 262 -24.20 -4.71 13.30
CA GLU A 262 -23.48 -5.48 12.24
C GLU A 262 -24.19 -6.77 11.80
N SER A 263 -25.06 -7.33 12.66
CA SER A 263 -25.87 -8.53 12.38
C SER A 263 -26.99 -8.31 11.34
N GLU A 264 -27.31 -7.05 10.99
CA GLU A 264 -28.34 -6.69 10.01
C GLU A 264 -27.74 -6.22 8.66
N LEU A 265 -26.43 -6.27 8.50
CA LEU A 265 -25.79 -6.01 7.21
C LEU A 265 -26.10 -7.19 6.27
N ASP A 266 -26.86 -6.90 5.24
CA ASP A 266 -27.35 -7.90 4.30
C ASP A 266 -26.16 -8.52 3.55
N ILE A 267 -26.00 -9.84 3.66
CA ILE A 267 -24.89 -10.58 3.02
C ILE A 267 -24.96 -10.48 1.48
N GLU A 268 -26.11 -10.10 0.91
CA GLU A 268 -26.26 -9.87 -0.53
C GLU A 268 -25.53 -8.64 -1.03
N ASP A 269 -25.38 -7.57 -0.21
CA ASP A 269 -24.61 -6.38 -0.56
C ASP A 269 -23.09 -6.63 -0.60
N MET A 270 -22.62 -7.73 -0.03
CA MET A 270 -21.20 -8.13 -0.05
C MET A 270 -20.80 -8.87 -1.34
N LYS A 271 -21.74 -9.15 -2.26
CA LYS A 271 -21.48 -9.92 -3.48
C LYS A 271 -21.30 -9.07 -4.74
N GLN A 272 -21.35 -7.75 -4.61
CA GLN A 272 -21.05 -6.80 -5.71
C GLN A 272 -19.58 -6.29 -5.58
#